data_f325af05c878b9168cf8ae674d596efb
#
_entry.id   f325af05c878b9168cf8ae674d596efb
#
_cell.length_a   1.000
_cell.length_b   1.000
_cell.length_c   1.000
_cell.angle_alpha   90.00
_cell.angle_beta   90.00
_cell.angle_gamma   90.00
#
_symmetry.space_group_name_H-M   'P 1'
#
loop_
_entity.id
_entity.type
_entity.pdbx_description
1 polymer ?
#
loop_
_entity_poly.entity_id
_entity_poly.type
_entity_poly.pdbx_seq_one_letter_code
_entity_poly.pdbx_strand_id
1 'polypeptide(L)'
;MKNDDPQIVIIGAAILDVLVRPADADVFRTGSSPAEEILLSPGGDALNEAAVLSKLGKRVRLETIIGNDRAGRFVISYCEECGIELPGDCIRDGIDTGVNVVLVSEDGERHFLTAPKSTLRRLTTGDIHMPFPDSANIICFASIFVFPEIGPSELEQIFAAAKAQGKLVCADMTKR
;
A
#
# COMPACT_ATOMS: atom_id res chain seq x y z
N MET A 1 29.88 0.85 -9.93
CA MET A 1 28.71 1.51 -9.40
C MET A 1 27.59 0.48 -9.38
N LYS A 2 27.00 0.15 -8.23
CA LYS A 2 25.76 -0.64 -8.22
C LYS A 2 24.70 0.25 -8.86
N ASN A 3 24.02 -0.28 -9.87
CA ASN A 3 22.87 0.41 -10.46
C ASN A 3 21.74 0.31 -9.44
N ASP A 4 21.41 1.42 -8.78
CA ASP A 4 20.37 1.48 -7.73
C ASP A 4 18.95 1.69 -8.31
N ASP A 5 18.85 1.82 -9.63
CA ASP A 5 17.57 2.04 -10.32
C ASP A 5 16.59 0.87 -10.13
N PRO A 6 15.28 1.14 -9.98
CA PRO A 6 14.27 0.12 -9.71
C PRO A 6 14.13 -0.87 -10.88
N GLN A 7 13.96 -2.15 -10.55
CA GLN A 7 13.67 -3.24 -11.50
C GLN A 7 12.17 -3.52 -11.63
N ILE A 8 11.44 -3.19 -10.57
CA ILE A 8 9.99 -3.42 -10.44
C ILE A 8 9.37 -2.15 -9.90
N VAL A 9 8.28 -1.73 -10.50
CA VAL A 9 7.41 -0.68 -9.96
C VAL A 9 6.12 -1.34 -9.48
N ILE A 10 5.75 -1.05 -8.24
CA ILE A 10 4.47 -1.49 -7.67
C ILE A 10 3.63 -0.26 -7.40
N ILE A 11 2.38 -0.30 -7.82
CA ILE A 11 1.41 0.78 -7.69
C ILE A 11 0.33 0.33 -6.71
N GLY A 12 0.02 1.14 -5.71
CA GLY A 12 -1.08 0.85 -4.81
C GLY A 12 -0.94 1.43 -3.40
N ALA A 13 -1.68 0.87 -2.45
CA ALA A 13 -1.76 1.38 -1.10
C ALA A 13 -0.56 1.00 -0.23
N ALA A 14 -0.09 1.99 0.55
CA ALA A 14 0.80 1.82 1.69
C ALA A 14 0.15 2.46 2.92
N ILE A 15 -0.12 1.68 3.94
CA ILE A 15 -0.90 2.07 5.11
C ILE A 15 -0.32 1.50 6.40
N LEU A 16 -0.89 1.92 7.51
CA LEU A 16 -0.65 1.33 8.82
C LEU A 16 -1.84 0.47 9.24
N ASP A 17 -1.60 -0.79 9.59
CA ASP A 17 -2.59 -1.66 10.22
C ASP A 17 -2.37 -1.72 11.73
N VAL A 18 -3.46 -1.56 12.48
CA VAL A 18 -3.53 -1.81 13.92
C VAL A 18 -4.23 -3.15 14.11
N LEU A 19 -3.47 -4.20 14.35
CA LEU A 19 -3.99 -5.54 14.55
C LEU A 19 -4.37 -5.75 16.03
N VAL A 20 -5.60 -6.21 16.28
CA VAL A 20 -6.09 -6.56 17.62
C VAL A 20 -6.54 -8.02 17.63
N ARG A 21 -5.96 -8.87 18.50
CA ARG A 21 -6.24 -10.30 18.56
C ARG A 21 -6.18 -10.87 19.99
N PRO A 22 -7.17 -11.68 20.43
CA PRO A 22 -8.51 -11.71 19.85
C PRO A 22 -9.25 -10.41 20.12
N ALA A 23 -10.18 -10.07 19.24
CA ALA A 23 -11.12 -8.98 19.44
C ALA A 23 -12.47 -9.55 19.86
N ASP A 24 -12.98 -9.12 21.01
CA ASP A 24 -14.27 -9.52 21.52
C ASP A 24 -15.32 -8.44 21.20
N ALA A 25 -16.40 -8.84 20.54
CA ALA A 25 -17.53 -7.95 20.23
C ALA A 25 -18.19 -7.37 21.50
N ASP A 26 -18.08 -8.05 22.63
CA ASP A 26 -18.59 -7.60 23.92
C ASP A 26 -17.94 -6.28 24.41
N VAL A 27 -16.83 -5.85 23.83
CA VAL A 27 -16.20 -4.56 24.12
C VAL A 27 -17.18 -3.39 24.02
N PHE A 28 -18.12 -3.44 23.07
CA PHE A 28 -19.16 -2.40 22.92
C PHE A 28 -20.18 -2.39 24.05
N ARG A 29 -20.36 -3.49 24.75
CA ARG A 29 -21.28 -3.63 25.89
C ARG A 29 -20.58 -3.38 27.23
N THR A 30 -19.36 -3.86 27.38
CA THR A 30 -18.58 -3.83 28.63
C THR A 30 -17.72 -2.57 28.78
N GLY A 31 -17.44 -1.87 27.66
CA GLY A 31 -16.56 -0.70 27.61
C GLY A 31 -15.06 -1.03 27.55
N SER A 32 -14.66 -2.27 27.88
CA SER A 32 -13.28 -2.76 27.70
C SER A 32 -13.26 -4.26 27.59
N SER A 33 -12.33 -4.78 26.81
CA SER A 33 -12.05 -6.21 26.68
C SER A 33 -10.52 -6.42 26.57
N PRO A 34 -9.96 -7.45 27.21
CA PRO A 34 -8.55 -7.75 27.03
C PRO A 34 -8.30 -8.31 25.63
N ALA A 35 -7.17 -7.96 25.05
CA ALA A 35 -6.62 -8.61 23.86
C ALA A 35 -5.26 -9.20 24.21
N GLU A 36 -4.91 -10.34 23.65
CA GLU A 36 -3.59 -10.95 23.86
C GLU A 36 -2.51 -10.16 23.10
N GLU A 37 -2.89 -9.58 21.98
CA GLU A 37 -1.96 -8.88 21.12
C GLU A 37 -2.60 -7.64 20.49
N ILE A 38 -1.89 -6.52 20.58
CA ILE A 38 -2.20 -5.29 19.83
C ILE A 38 -0.90 -4.84 19.17
N LEU A 39 -0.86 -4.90 17.83
CA LEU A 39 0.33 -4.62 17.04
C LEU A 39 0.08 -3.50 16.03
N LEU A 40 1.13 -2.72 15.79
CA LEU A 40 1.24 -1.86 14.61
C LEU A 40 2.03 -2.62 13.54
N SER A 41 1.48 -2.70 12.35
CA SER A 41 2.08 -3.40 11.21
C SER A 41 1.99 -2.56 9.95
N PRO A 42 3.01 -2.60 9.08
CA PRO A 42 2.82 -2.08 7.73
C PRO A 42 1.71 -2.88 7.04
N GLY A 43 0.88 -2.19 6.28
CA GLY A 43 -0.26 -2.75 5.58
C GLY A 43 -0.43 -2.18 4.17
N GLY A 44 -1.42 -2.71 3.46
CA GLY A 44 -1.65 -2.43 2.04
C GLY A 44 -0.94 -3.43 1.13
N ASP A 45 -1.67 -3.96 0.14
CA ASP A 45 -1.16 -5.04 -0.71
C ASP A 45 0.11 -4.62 -1.45
N ALA A 46 0.14 -3.39 -1.99
CA ALA A 46 1.32 -2.88 -2.68
C ALA A 46 2.57 -2.80 -1.78
N LEU A 47 2.43 -2.33 -0.54
CA LEU A 47 3.55 -2.29 0.39
C LEU A 47 4.03 -3.69 0.77
N ASN A 48 3.09 -4.63 0.98
CA ASN A 48 3.42 -6.02 1.29
C ASN A 48 4.17 -6.69 0.14
N GLU A 49 3.71 -6.52 -1.11
CA GLU A 49 4.40 -7.02 -2.30
C GLU A 49 5.80 -6.42 -2.44
N ALA A 50 5.91 -5.09 -2.28
CA ALA A 50 7.17 -4.38 -2.36
C ALA A 50 8.17 -4.90 -1.32
N ALA A 51 7.73 -5.09 -0.08
CA ALA A 51 8.57 -5.58 1.00
C ALA A 51 9.04 -7.02 0.77
N VAL A 52 8.17 -7.91 0.29
CA VAL A 52 8.55 -9.29 -0.04
C VAL A 52 9.57 -9.31 -1.18
N LEU A 53 9.33 -8.58 -2.26
CA LEU A 53 10.25 -8.53 -3.39
C LEU A 53 11.60 -7.92 -3.02
N SER A 54 11.60 -6.87 -2.19
CA SER A 54 12.83 -6.27 -1.70
C SER A 54 13.65 -7.25 -0.84
N LYS A 55 13.01 -8.00 0.06
CA LYS A 55 13.64 -9.07 0.85
C LYS A 55 14.18 -10.20 -0.02
N LEU A 56 13.63 -10.41 -1.22
CA LEU A 56 14.15 -11.33 -2.23
C LEU A 56 15.25 -10.72 -3.09
N GLY A 57 15.79 -9.56 -2.71
CA GLY A 57 16.90 -8.89 -3.36
C GLY A 57 16.54 -8.14 -4.65
N LYS A 58 15.27 -7.82 -4.87
CA LYS A 58 14.84 -6.98 -5.98
C LYS A 58 14.85 -5.51 -5.58
N ARG A 59 15.19 -4.63 -6.51
CA ARG A 59 15.07 -3.18 -6.33
C ARG A 59 13.66 -2.78 -6.75
N VAL A 60 12.91 -2.27 -5.79
CA VAL A 60 11.47 -1.98 -5.95
C VAL A 60 11.24 -0.50 -5.70
N ARG A 61 10.47 0.13 -6.59
CA ARG A 61 9.87 1.43 -6.40
C ARG A 61 8.38 1.26 -6.12
N LEU A 62 7.88 1.96 -5.11
CA LEU A 62 6.47 1.95 -4.74
C LEU A 62 5.82 3.29 -5.12
N GLU A 63 4.90 3.25 -6.07
CA GLU A 63 4.05 4.38 -6.46
C GLU A 63 2.80 4.37 -5.57
N THR A 64 2.74 5.31 -4.64
CA THR A 64 1.71 5.41 -3.61
C THR A 64 1.55 6.84 -3.15
N ILE A 65 0.60 7.11 -2.28
CA ILE A 65 0.51 8.37 -1.54
C ILE A 65 0.50 8.11 -0.04
N ILE A 66 1.26 8.91 0.71
CA ILE A 66 1.44 8.81 2.16
C ILE A 66 1.22 10.21 2.75
N GLY A 67 0.50 10.31 3.86
CA GLY A 67 0.35 11.57 4.59
C GLY A 67 1.62 11.95 5.34
N ASN A 68 1.88 13.25 5.46
CA ASN A 68 2.97 13.77 6.29
C ASN A 68 2.55 13.78 7.78
N ASP A 69 2.25 12.61 8.33
CA ASP A 69 1.77 12.42 9.69
C ASP A 69 2.54 11.32 10.44
N ARG A 70 2.07 10.94 11.64
CA ARG A 70 2.76 9.91 12.46
C ARG A 70 2.64 8.52 11.83
N ALA A 71 1.49 8.18 11.26
CA ALA A 71 1.29 6.90 10.58
C ALA A 71 2.13 6.84 9.29
N GLY A 72 2.21 7.96 8.56
CA GLY A 72 3.08 8.08 7.38
C GLY A 72 4.55 7.88 7.71
N ARG A 73 5.04 8.49 8.79
CA ARG A 73 6.43 8.26 9.25
C ARG A 73 6.71 6.79 9.56
N PHE A 74 5.75 6.07 10.14
CA PHE A 74 5.88 4.62 10.37
C PHE A 74 6.05 3.86 9.04
N VAL A 75 5.20 4.16 8.05
CA VAL A 75 5.25 3.53 6.72
C VAL A 75 6.56 3.86 6.00
N ILE A 76 6.98 5.14 6.02
CA ILE A 76 8.22 5.60 5.39
C ILE A 76 9.43 4.89 6.01
N SER A 77 9.53 4.84 7.35
CA SER A 77 10.62 4.14 8.03
C SER A 77 10.69 2.67 7.64
N TYR A 78 9.55 2.01 7.53
CA TYR A 78 9.52 0.62 7.06
C TYR A 78 9.97 0.46 5.61
N CYS A 79 9.60 1.38 4.73
CA CYS A 79 10.10 1.38 3.34
C CYS A 79 11.63 1.54 3.30
N GLU A 80 12.18 2.46 4.11
CA GLU A 80 13.63 2.67 4.24
C GLU A 80 14.33 1.40 4.76
N GLU A 81 13.81 0.76 5.81
CA GLU A 81 14.34 -0.49 6.37
C GLU A 81 14.35 -1.63 5.34
N CYS A 82 13.34 -1.69 4.48
CA CYS A 82 13.24 -2.67 3.39
C CYS A 82 14.06 -2.28 2.14
N GLY A 83 14.57 -1.06 2.03
CA GLY A 83 15.22 -0.55 0.83
C GLY A 83 14.26 -0.35 -0.36
N ILE A 84 13.00 -0.01 -0.07
CA ILE A 84 11.99 0.33 -1.07
C ILE A 84 12.15 1.80 -1.45
N GLU A 85 12.25 2.09 -2.74
CA GLU A 85 12.31 3.46 -3.24
C GLU A 85 10.91 4.09 -3.18
N LEU A 86 10.81 5.25 -2.53
CA LEU A 86 9.62 6.10 -2.52
C LEU A 86 9.92 7.39 -3.29
N PRO A 87 9.08 7.80 -4.27
CA PRO A 87 9.16 9.14 -4.84
C PRO A 87 8.96 10.22 -3.77
N GLY A 88 9.77 11.27 -3.80
CA GLY A 88 9.74 12.31 -2.76
C GLY A 88 8.41 13.07 -2.68
N ASP A 89 7.67 13.12 -3.75
CA ASP A 89 6.36 13.76 -3.86
C ASP A 89 5.19 12.83 -3.53
N CYS A 90 5.43 11.56 -3.19
CA CYS A 90 4.39 10.67 -2.67
C CYS A 90 3.93 11.08 -1.26
N ILE A 91 4.73 11.90 -0.54
CA ILE A 91 4.41 12.39 0.80
C ILE A 91 3.59 13.67 0.66
N ARG A 92 2.39 13.68 1.21
CA ARG A 92 1.41 14.76 1.04
C ARG A 92 1.05 15.41 2.37
N ASP A 93 1.04 16.74 2.39
CA ASP A 93 0.47 17.52 3.49
C ASP A 93 -1.06 17.59 3.38
N GLY A 94 -1.74 17.70 4.52
CA GLY A 94 -3.18 17.93 4.57
C GLY A 94 -4.06 16.71 4.26
N ILE A 95 -3.47 15.53 4.15
CA ILE A 95 -4.18 14.25 4.06
C ILE A 95 -3.61 13.27 5.09
N ASP A 96 -4.47 12.53 5.76
CA ASP A 96 -4.06 11.53 6.72
C ASP A 96 -3.66 10.23 6.02
N THR A 97 -2.55 9.62 6.46
CA THR A 97 -2.16 8.27 6.03
C THR A 97 -3.26 7.26 6.35
N GLY A 98 -3.48 6.32 5.44
CA GLY A 98 -4.43 5.23 5.66
C GLY A 98 -4.07 4.44 6.92
N VAL A 99 -5.05 4.30 7.81
CA VAL A 99 -4.97 3.42 8.98
C VAL A 99 -6.17 2.50 8.97
N ASN A 100 -5.93 1.20 9.04
CA ASN A 100 -6.96 0.22 9.32
C ASN A 100 -6.82 -0.28 10.76
N VAL A 101 -7.95 -0.54 11.41
CA VAL A 101 -7.98 -1.41 12.59
C VAL A 101 -8.48 -2.77 12.14
N VAL A 102 -7.64 -3.78 12.32
CA VAL A 102 -7.92 -5.16 11.94
C VAL A 102 -8.28 -5.93 13.21
N LEU A 103 -9.56 -6.19 13.37
CA LEU A 103 -10.09 -6.96 14.49
C LEU A 103 -10.13 -8.43 14.09
N VAL A 104 -9.39 -9.27 14.80
CA VAL A 104 -9.35 -10.72 14.56
C VAL A 104 -10.08 -11.41 15.71
N SER A 105 -11.19 -12.07 15.42
CA SER A 105 -11.95 -12.84 16.39
C SER A 105 -11.24 -14.14 16.77
N GLU A 106 -11.70 -14.83 17.81
CA GLU A 106 -11.10 -16.10 18.29
C GLU A 106 -11.04 -17.20 17.22
N ASP A 107 -12.02 -17.23 16.31
CA ASP A 107 -12.06 -18.18 15.19
C ASP A 107 -11.17 -17.77 14.00
N GLY A 108 -10.48 -16.61 14.11
CA GLY A 108 -9.57 -16.09 13.08
C GLY A 108 -10.25 -15.26 11.99
N GLU A 109 -11.56 -14.98 12.07
CA GLU A 109 -12.21 -14.06 11.15
C GLU A 109 -11.66 -12.63 11.34
N ARG A 110 -11.55 -11.90 10.23
CA ARG A 110 -11.01 -10.53 10.20
C ARG A 110 -12.10 -9.53 9.87
N HIS A 111 -12.20 -8.50 10.70
CA HIS A 111 -13.09 -7.36 10.50
C HIS A 111 -12.25 -6.10 10.41
N PHE A 112 -12.59 -5.20 9.48
CA PHE A 112 -11.78 -4.02 9.19
C PHE A 112 -12.57 -2.75 9.50
N LEU A 113 -11.94 -1.84 10.24
CA LEU A 113 -12.38 -0.46 10.37
C LEU A 113 -11.39 0.41 9.58
N THR A 114 -11.89 1.12 8.59
CA THR A 114 -11.06 1.89 7.65
C THR A 114 -11.48 3.35 7.65
N ALA A 115 -10.53 4.27 7.69
CA ALA A 115 -10.78 5.70 7.55
C ALA A 115 -11.04 6.06 6.06
N PRO A 116 -12.28 6.43 5.66
CA PRO A 116 -12.64 6.54 4.24
C PRO A 116 -12.03 7.76 3.53
N LYS A 117 -11.54 8.75 4.28
CA LYS A 117 -10.97 10.00 3.74
C LYS A 117 -9.43 10.02 3.73
N SER A 118 -8.79 8.91 4.12
CA SER A 118 -7.34 8.77 4.17
C SER A 118 -6.72 8.47 2.80
N THR A 119 -5.39 8.40 2.75
CA THR A 119 -4.63 8.08 1.53
C THR A 119 -5.01 6.73 0.92
N LEU A 120 -5.52 5.77 1.71
CA LEU A 120 -5.87 4.42 1.24
C LEU A 120 -6.73 4.41 -0.03
N ARG A 121 -7.58 5.42 -0.25
CA ARG A 121 -8.52 5.47 -1.39
C ARG A 121 -8.37 6.71 -2.27
N ARG A 122 -7.23 7.40 -2.16
CA ARG A 122 -7.02 8.70 -2.82
C ARG A 122 -6.01 8.68 -3.94
N LEU A 123 -5.42 7.54 -4.26
CA LEU A 123 -4.50 7.41 -5.38
C LEU A 123 -5.21 7.74 -6.69
N THR A 124 -4.57 8.57 -7.51
CA THR A 124 -5.01 8.97 -8.84
C THR A 124 -3.92 8.67 -9.86
N THR A 125 -4.21 8.76 -11.14
CA THR A 125 -3.20 8.66 -12.21
C THR A 125 -2.13 9.74 -12.11
N GLY A 126 -2.47 10.90 -11.56
CA GLY A 126 -1.53 12.00 -11.34
C GLY A 126 -0.47 11.72 -10.28
N ASP A 127 -0.69 10.72 -9.43
CA ASP A 127 0.25 10.27 -8.39
C ASP A 127 1.19 9.17 -8.88
N ILE A 128 1.03 8.71 -10.12
CA ILE A 128 1.80 7.63 -10.73
C ILE A 128 2.77 8.23 -11.74
N HIS A 129 4.08 8.04 -11.53
CA HIS A 129 5.10 8.58 -12.41
C HIS A 129 5.18 7.82 -13.73
N MET A 130 4.73 8.47 -14.79
CA MET A 130 4.84 7.97 -16.16
C MET A 130 5.53 9.00 -17.06
N PRO A 131 6.44 8.59 -17.97
CA PRO A 131 6.84 7.21 -18.26
C PRO A 131 7.55 6.54 -17.08
N PHE A 132 7.42 5.22 -16.99
CA PHE A 132 8.09 4.44 -15.95
C PHE A 132 9.62 4.41 -16.16
N PRO A 133 10.43 4.19 -15.09
CA PRO A 133 11.89 4.08 -15.21
C PRO A 133 12.29 3.03 -16.25
N ASP A 134 13.29 3.35 -17.09
CA ASP A 134 13.76 2.44 -18.14
C ASP A 134 14.29 1.11 -17.57
N SER A 135 14.88 1.16 -16.39
CA SER A 135 15.38 0.00 -15.64
C SER A 135 14.30 -0.95 -15.15
N ALA A 136 13.06 -0.48 -14.99
CA ALA A 136 11.96 -1.30 -14.55
C ALA A 136 11.49 -2.23 -15.68
N ASN A 137 11.40 -3.53 -15.40
CA ASN A 137 10.92 -4.54 -16.34
C ASN A 137 9.48 -4.95 -16.08
N ILE A 138 9.00 -4.74 -14.85
CA ILE A 138 7.68 -5.18 -14.39
C ILE A 138 6.97 -4.00 -13.74
N ILE A 139 5.73 -3.78 -14.11
CA ILE A 139 4.81 -2.85 -13.48
C ILE A 139 3.66 -3.69 -12.90
N CYS A 140 3.50 -3.64 -11.58
CA CYS A 140 2.43 -4.33 -10.87
C CYS A 140 1.46 -3.32 -10.26
N PHE A 141 0.16 -3.50 -10.49
CA PHE A 141 -0.87 -2.72 -9.81
C PHE A 141 -1.58 -3.61 -8.80
N ALA A 142 -1.34 -3.34 -7.52
CA ALA A 142 -1.92 -4.10 -6.42
C ALA A 142 -3.33 -3.61 -6.08
N SER A 143 -4.28 -4.57 -5.93
CA SER A 143 -5.66 -4.29 -5.52
C SER A 143 -6.37 -3.26 -6.40
N ILE A 144 -6.44 -3.49 -7.71
CA ILE A 144 -6.94 -2.52 -8.71
C ILE A 144 -8.33 -1.95 -8.44
N PHE A 145 -9.16 -2.60 -7.61
CA PHE A 145 -10.53 -2.16 -7.31
C PHE A 145 -10.64 -1.32 -6.02
N VAL A 146 -9.53 -1.03 -5.34
CA VAL A 146 -9.53 -0.28 -4.08
C VAL A 146 -9.64 1.23 -4.29
N PHE A 147 -9.21 1.73 -5.44
CA PHE A 147 -9.09 3.16 -5.71
C PHE A 147 -10.28 3.68 -6.52
N PRO A 148 -11.18 4.50 -5.93
CA PRO A 148 -12.37 5.01 -6.62
C PRO A 148 -12.07 5.90 -7.83
N GLU A 149 -10.92 6.60 -7.80
CA GLU A 149 -10.48 7.53 -8.85
C GLU A 149 -9.72 6.84 -10.00
N ILE A 150 -9.51 5.52 -9.89
CA ILE A 150 -8.85 4.72 -10.94
C ILE A 150 -9.87 3.71 -11.46
N GLY A 151 -10.56 4.12 -12.52
CA GLY A 151 -11.51 3.28 -13.24
C GLY A 151 -10.86 2.54 -14.43
N PRO A 152 -11.68 1.93 -15.30
CA PRO A 152 -11.17 1.20 -16.45
C PRO A 152 -10.31 2.03 -17.41
N SER A 153 -10.66 3.31 -17.65
CA SER A 153 -9.92 4.21 -18.53
C SER A 153 -8.55 4.58 -17.97
N GLU A 154 -8.46 4.81 -16.66
CA GLU A 154 -7.22 5.11 -15.96
C GLU A 154 -6.30 3.89 -15.94
N LEU A 155 -6.84 2.68 -15.68
CA LEU A 155 -6.10 1.43 -15.76
C LEU A 155 -5.58 1.17 -17.18
N GLU A 156 -6.41 1.40 -18.21
CA GLU A 156 -5.99 1.29 -19.61
C GLU A 156 -4.82 2.22 -19.90
N GLN A 157 -4.89 3.49 -19.47
CA GLN A 157 -3.81 4.47 -19.64
C GLN A 157 -2.51 4.00 -19.00
N ILE A 158 -2.56 3.54 -17.73
CA ILE A 158 -1.39 3.07 -16.98
C ILE A 158 -0.76 1.84 -17.66
N PHE A 159 -1.59 0.87 -18.01
CA PHE A 159 -1.12 -0.37 -18.63
C PHE A 159 -0.63 -0.18 -20.08
N ALA A 160 -1.26 0.73 -20.84
CA ALA A 160 -0.80 1.10 -22.17
C ALA A 160 0.57 1.79 -22.12
N ALA A 161 0.78 2.71 -21.15
CA ALA A 161 2.07 3.36 -20.95
C ALA A 161 3.18 2.34 -20.64
N ALA A 162 2.91 1.36 -19.78
CA ALA A 162 3.87 0.29 -19.45
C ALA A 162 4.16 -0.59 -20.68
N LYS A 163 3.13 -1.01 -21.41
CA LYS A 163 3.28 -1.84 -22.61
C LYS A 163 4.01 -1.13 -23.74
N ALA A 164 3.77 0.18 -23.94
CA ALA A 164 4.48 0.97 -24.94
C ALA A 164 6.00 1.02 -24.68
N GLN A 165 6.42 0.88 -23.42
CA GLN A 165 7.82 0.76 -23.02
C GLN A 165 8.32 -0.70 -22.99
N GLY A 166 7.53 -1.67 -23.48
CA GLY A 166 7.91 -3.09 -23.51
C GLY A 166 7.93 -3.79 -22.14
N LYS A 167 7.30 -3.20 -21.12
CA LYS A 167 7.31 -3.74 -19.77
C LYS A 167 6.24 -4.82 -19.57
N LEU A 168 6.51 -5.78 -18.68
CA LEU A 168 5.51 -6.72 -18.20
C LEU A 168 4.52 -6.01 -17.28
N VAL A 169 3.25 -6.32 -17.42
CA VAL A 169 2.18 -5.78 -16.59
C VAL A 169 1.56 -6.90 -15.77
N CYS A 170 1.49 -6.68 -14.46
CA CYS A 170 0.80 -7.54 -13.51
C CYS A 170 -0.28 -6.73 -12.80
N ALA A 171 -1.34 -7.39 -12.40
CA ALA A 171 -2.37 -6.81 -11.53
C ALA A 171 -2.94 -7.88 -10.63
N ASP A 172 -3.23 -7.53 -9.40
CA ASP A 172 -4.02 -8.35 -8.51
C ASP A 172 -5.38 -7.70 -8.21
N MET A 173 -6.30 -8.52 -7.72
CA MET A 173 -7.67 -8.11 -7.46
C MET A 173 -8.09 -8.64 -6.11
N THR A 174 -8.37 -7.73 -5.18
CA THR A 174 -9.06 -8.09 -3.94
C THR A 174 -10.56 -7.97 -4.12
N LYS A 175 -11.31 -8.83 -3.42
CA LYS A 175 -12.77 -8.74 -3.41
C LYS A 175 -13.19 -7.44 -2.74
N ARG A 176 -14.12 -6.71 -3.37
CA ARG A 176 -14.78 -5.54 -2.77
C ARG A 176 -15.60 -5.92 -1.56
#